data_fac4ef58a96ec92cb23864b2c123d473
#
_entry.id   fac4ef58a96ec92cb23864b2c123d473
#
_cell.length_a   1.000
_cell.length_b   1.000
_cell.length_c   1.000
_cell.angle_alpha   90.00
_cell.angle_beta   90.00
_cell.angle_gamma   90.00
#
_symmetry.space_group_name_H-M   'P 1'
#
loop_
_entity.id
_entity.type
_entity.pdbx_description
1 polymer ?
#
loop_
_entity_poly.entity_id
_entity_poly.type
_entity_poly.pdbx_seq_one_letter_code
_entity_poly.pdbx_strand_id
1 'polypeptide(L)'
;MTDNSNKGILIFGGARGIGGETAKYFSEHGWNVIAADILDKELAELAQSAKNIKTVHCDVASVADIQSAFTFAEAELPQLNGVFNNVGIARYGTVDQLSLEDWEYTFRVNLTAQYLSSSLAIPIFKRNGSGSIVNTASILAHMNQKTTAAYSASKAGVLALTRAIAVDHALDGIRCNSISPGTINTPLVRIVAEDILGRKLEEAALEWAAFHPLNRLGTPREVAALVYFLINDESGFITGTDIKIDGGLSAEVFR
;
A
#
# COMPACT_ATOMS: atom_id res chain seq x y z
N MET A 1 24.87 -2.46 -11.86
CA MET A 1 23.77 -1.93 -11.02
C MET A 1 23.30 -0.64 -11.68
N THR A 2 22.01 -0.50 -11.96
CA THR A 2 21.44 0.75 -12.49
C THR A 2 21.62 1.84 -11.44
N ASP A 3 22.10 3.01 -11.87
CA ASP A 3 22.19 4.18 -10.99
C ASP A 3 20.77 4.72 -10.74
N ASN A 4 20.27 4.54 -9.51
CA ASN A 4 18.96 4.99 -9.09
C ASN A 4 18.99 6.26 -8.24
N SER A 5 20.16 6.93 -8.14
CA SER A 5 20.35 8.10 -7.27
C SER A 5 19.44 9.29 -7.61
N ASN A 6 18.95 9.36 -8.85
CA ASN A 6 18.00 10.37 -9.30
C ASN A 6 16.53 9.95 -9.18
N LYS A 7 16.24 8.70 -8.79
CA LYS A 7 14.87 8.19 -8.66
C LYS A 7 14.32 8.42 -7.26
N GLY A 8 13.04 8.76 -7.17
CA GLY A 8 12.33 8.99 -5.93
C GLY A 8 10.97 8.32 -5.85
N ILE A 9 10.59 7.92 -4.64
CA ILE A 9 9.29 7.33 -4.33
C ILE A 9 8.65 8.01 -3.13
N LEU A 10 7.33 8.25 -3.19
CA LEU A 10 6.50 8.65 -2.06
C LEU A 10 5.67 7.45 -1.60
N ILE A 11 5.75 7.12 -0.31
CA ILE A 11 5.08 5.97 0.30
C ILE A 11 4.11 6.46 1.38
N PHE A 12 2.81 6.31 1.16
CA PHE A 12 1.79 6.54 2.18
C PHE A 12 1.59 5.30 3.04
N GLY A 13 1.55 5.48 4.37
CA GLY A 13 1.60 4.38 5.33
C GLY A 13 3.01 3.80 5.44
N GLY A 14 4.02 4.68 5.39
CA GLY A 14 5.44 4.33 5.27
C GLY A 14 6.18 4.11 6.58
N ALA A 15 5.55 4.29 7.76
CA ALA A 15 6.27 4.24 9.03
C ALA A 15 6.67 2.83 9.47
N ARG A 16 5.82 1.83 9.22
CA ARG A 16 6.02 0.46 9.69
C ARG A 16 5.37 -0.59 8.78
N GLY A 17 5.52 -1.87 9.14
CA GLY A 17 4.91 -2.98 8.41
C GLY A 17 5.35 -3.02 6.94
N ILE A 18 4.41 -3.22 6.02
CA ILE A 18 4.68 -3.28 4.59
C ILE A 18 5.33 -1.99 4.09
N GLY A 19 4.77 -0.82 4.44
CA GLY A 19 5.28 0.47 3.95
C GLY A 19 6.67 0.80 4.48
N GLY A 20 6.93 0.58 5.78
CA GLY A 20 8.25 0.80 6.37
C GLY A 20 9.32 -0.13 5.79
N GLU A 21 8.99 -1.40 5.55
CA GLU A 21 9.91 -2.32 4.88
C GLU A 21 10.12 -1.95 3.41
N THR A 22 9.07 -1.47 2.73
CA THR A 22 9.19 -0.94 1.36
C THR A 22 10.14 0.26 1.32
N ALA A 23 10.03 1.18 2.28
CA ALA A 23 10.92 2.33 2.38
C ALA A 23 12.40 1.90 2.50
N LYS A 24 12.68 0.94 3.38
CA LYS A 24 14.03 0.36 3.54
C LYS A 24 14.49 -0.33 2.27
N TYR A 25 13.63 -1.14 1.65
CA TYR A 25 13.95 -1.88 0.44
C TYR A 25 14.35 -0.96 -0.72
N PHE A 26 13.58 0.12 -0.97
CA PHE A 26 13.91 1.11 -1.99
C PHE A 26 15.21 1.85 -1.66
N SER A 27 15.41 2.21 -0.41
CA SER A 27 16.65 2.84 0.06
C SER A 27 17.88 1.97 -0.18
N GLU A 28 17.81 0.67 0.13
CA GLU A 28 18.86 -0.32 -0.11
C GLU A 28 19.22 -0.43 -1.61
N HIS A 29 18.25 -0.13 -2.49
CA HIS A 29 18.43 -0.14 -3.95
C HIS A 29 18.76 1.25 -4.53
N GLY A 30 19.16 2.20 -3.69
CA GLY A 30 19.66 3.52 -4.09
C GLY A 30 18.60 4.56 -4.45
N TRP A 31 17.31 4.29 -4.19
CA TRP A 31 16.26 5.28 -4.39
C TRP A 31 16.20 6.29 -3.24
N ASN A 32 15.77 7.51 -3.55
CA ASN A 32 15.37 8.49 -2.54
C ASN A 32 13.93 8.22 -2.13
N VAL A 33 13.65 8.20 -0.83
CA VAL A 33 12.36 7.79 -0.28
C VAL A 33 11.78 8.89 0.59
N ILE A 34 10.51 9.21 0.34
CA ILE A 34 9.67 9.94 1.30
C ILE A 34 8.66 8.96 1.88
N ALA A 35 8.70 8.76 3.20
CA ALA A 35 7.71 7.99 3.93
C ALA A 35 6.74 8.93 4.64
N ALA A 36 5.45 8.81 4.32
CA ALA A 36 4.37 9.60 4.88
C ALA A 36 3.47 8.73 5.76
N ASP A 37 3.22 9.14 7.00
CA ASP A 37 2.41 8.40 7.98
C ASP A 37 1.96 9.34 9.12
N ILE A 38 1.02 8.87 9.94
CA ILE A 38 0.60 9.55 11.18
C ILE A 38 1.45 9.16 12.41
N LEU A 39 2.33 8.17 12.26
CA LEU A 39 3.11 7.58 13.34
C LEU A 39 4.48 8.27 13.46
N ASP A 40 4.49 9.48 14.04
CA ASP A 40 5.68 10.35 14.09
C ASP A 40 6.91 9.69 14.73
N LYS A 41 6.71 8.85 15.75
CA LYS A 41 7.81 8.15 16.42
C LYS A 41 8.47 7.15 15.47
N GLU A 42 7.68 6.29 14.84
CA GLU A 42 8.16 5.28 13.90
C GLU A 42 8.78 5.93 12.65
N LEU A 43 8.23 7.07 12.21
CA LEU A 43 8.81 7.88 11.13
C LEU A 43 10.21 8.40 11.52
N ALA A 44 10.38 8.91 12.74
CA ALA A 44 11.66 9.38 13.23
C ALA A 44 12.70 8.26 13.32
N GLU A 45 12.31 7.08 13.78
CA GLU A 45 13.15 5.89 13.82
C GLU A 45 13.55 5.43 12.39
N LEU A 46 12.59 5.46 11.45
CA LEU A 46 12.83 5.11 10.04
C LEU A 46 13.82 6.07 9.38
N ALA A 47 13.66 7.39 9.59
CA ALA A 47 14.56 8.41 9.02
C ALA A 47 16.02 8.24 9.50
N GLN A 48 16.22 7.72 10.70
CA GLN A 48 17.57 7.43 11.22
C GLN A 48 18.19 6.17 10.59
N SER A 49 17.39 5.30 9.96
CA SER A 49 17.88 4.03 9.42
C SER A 49 18.69 4.18 8.13
N ALA A 50 18.46 5.23 7.34
CA ALA A 50 19.19 5.49 6.10
C ALA A 50 19.11 6.97 5.68
N LYS A 51 20.19 7.52 5.12
CA LYS A 51 20.30 8.95 4.74
C LYS A 51 19.37 9.37 3.60
N ASN A 52 19.00 8.43 2.74
CA ASN A 52 18.12 8.65 1.60
C ASN A 52 16.63 8.38 1.91
N ILE A 53 16.28 8.22 3.19
CA ILE A 53 14.90 8.20 3.68
C ILE A 53 14.61 9.50 4.42
N LYS A 54 13.62 10.25 3.92
CA LYS A 54 13.02 11.38 4.60
C LYS A 54 11.58 11.05 4.96
N THR A 55 11.04 11.74 5.96
CA THR A 55 9.71 11.43 6.49
C THR A 55 8.86 12.67 6.65
N VAL A 56 7.56 12.51 6.53
CA VAL A 56 6.59 13.60 6.71
C VAL A 56 5.34 13.06 7.41
N HIS A 57 4.81 13.82 8.35
CA HIS A 57 3.51 13.54 8.96
C HIS A 57 2.41 13.66 7.92
N CYS A 58 1.51 12.68 7.84
CA CYS A 58 0.38 12.72 6.92
C CYS A 58 -0.76 11.81 7.38
N ASP A 59 -1.90 12.42 7.71
CA ASP A 59 -3.17 11.71 7.80
C ASP A 59 -3.80 11.63 6.41
N VAL A 60 -3.88 10.45 5.83
CA VAL A 60 -4.47 10.26 4.49
C VAL A 60 -5.97 10.52 4.46
N ALA A 61 -6.66 10.65 5.59
CA ALA A 61 -8.04 11.12 5.65
C ALA A 61 -8.16 12.65 5.45
N SER A 62 -7.03 13.38 5.51
CA SER A 62 -6.90 14.83 5.32
C SER A 62 -6.39 15.13 3.90
N VAL A 63 -7.18 15.84 3.12
CA VAL A 63 -6.77 16.33 1.78
C VAL A 63 -5.54 17.24 1.88
N ALA A 64 -5.51 18.11 2.90
CA ALA A 64 -4.42 19.06 3.08
C ALA A 64 -3.08 18.35 3.40
N ASP A 65 -3.13 17.27 4.20
CA ASP A 65 -1.92 16.51 4.54
C ASP A 65 -1.37 15.77 3.31
N ILE A 66 -2.25 15.17 2.49
CA ILE A 66 -1.82 14.53 1.24
C ILE A 66 -1.16 15.57 0.32
N GLN A 67 -1.76 16.76 0.17
CA GLN A 67 -1.17 17.86 -0.63
C GLN A 67 0.19 18.30 -0.08
N SER A 68 0.30 18.43 1.24
CA SER A 68 1.56 18.78 1.91
C SER A 68 2.64 17.73 1.70
N ALA A 69 2.28 16.44 1.73
CA ALA A 69 3.21 15.34 1.46
C ALA A 69 3.75 15.39 0.02
N PHE A 70 2.91 15.72 -0.98
CA PHE A 70 3.37 15.91 -2.37
C PHE A 70 4.26 17.14 -2.51
N THR A 71 3.90 18.27 -1.88
CA THR A 71 4.75 19.47 -1.87
C THR A 71 6.12 19.18 -1.28
N PHE A 72 6.16 18.46 -0.17
CA PHE A 72 7.40 18.02 0.47
C PHE A 72 8.19 17.07 -0.45
N ALA A 73 7.52 16.12 -1.10
CA ALA A 73 8.18 15.18 -2.01
C ALA A 73 8.79 15.90 -3.23
N GLU A 74 8.10 16.88 -3.83
CA GLU A 74 8.65 17.67 -4.95
C GLU A 74 9.84 18.54 -4.53
N ALA A 75 9.89 18.99 -3.27
CA ALA A 75 11.02 19.78 -2.77
C ALA A 75 12.25 18.94 -2.41
N GLU A 76 12.05 17.72 -1.96
CA GLU A 76 13.09 16.89 -1.33
C GLU A 76 13.60 15.74 -2.21
N LEU A 77 12.83 15.34 -3.23
CA LEU A 77 13.24 14.29 -4.17
C LEU A 77 13.87 14.93 -5.42
N PRO A 78 14.94 14.34 -5.98
CA PRO A 78 15.49 14.75 -7.27
C PRO A 78 14.43 14.67 -8.38
N GLN A 79 13.66 13.58 -8.37
CA GLN A 79 12.51 13.34 -9.24
C GLN A 79 11.54 12.37 -8.55
N LEU A 80 10.25 12.63 -8.60
CA LEU A 80 9.22 11.66 -8.18
C LEU A 80 8.93 10.71 -9.35
N ASN A 81 9.27 9.44 -9.20
CA ASN A 81 9.09 8.38 -10.20
C ASN A 81 8.03 7.36 -9.78
N GLY A 82 7.77 7.23 -8.48
CA GLY A 82 6.84 6.26 -7.94
C GLY A 82 5.99 6.76 -6.79
N VAL A 83 4.77 6.25 -6.69
CA VAL A 83 3.90 6.40 -5.52
C VAL A 83 3.41 5.03 -5.08
N PHE A 84 3.55 4.74 -3.79
CA PHE A 84 3.00 3.55 -3.17
C PHE A 84 1.92 3.92 -2.15
N ASN A 85 0.68 3.60 -2.46
CA ASN A 85 -0.48 3.81 -1.62
C ASN A 85 -0.72 2.57 -0.76
N ASN A 86 -0.22 2.58 0.50
CA ASN A 86 -0.25 1.38 1.35
C ASN A 86 -1.20 1.50 2.56
N VAL A 87 -1.67 2.70 2.91
CA VAL A 87 -2.55 2.86 4.07
C VAL A 87 -3.84 2.07 3.91
N GLY A 88 -4.26 1.43 4.99
CA GLY A 88 -5.54 0.74 5.04
C GLY A 88 -5.97 0.47 6.48
N ILE A 89 -7.27 0.58 6.72
CA ILE A 89 -7.93 0.27 7.98
C ILE A 89 -9.08 -0.70 7.74
N ALA A 90 -9.47 -1.45 8.78
CA ALA A 90 -10.67 -2.25 8.78
C ALA A 90 -11.60 -1.80 9.92
N ARG A 91 -12.89 -1.64 9.61
CA ARG A 91 -13.98 -1.54 10.56
C ARG A 91 -14.84 -2.78 10.39
N TYR A 92 -15.09 -3.47 11.49
CA TYR A 92 -15.75 -4.78 11.48
C TYR A 92 -17.23 -4.64 11.81
N GLY A 93 -18.07 -5.25 11.02
CA GLY A 93 -19.53 -5.32 11.21
C GLY A 93 -20.19 -5.99 10.01
N THR A 94 -21.37 -6.60 10.25
CA THR A 94 -22.25 -7.01 9.16
C THR A 94 -22.89 -5.79 8.52
N VAL A 95 -23.45 -5.92 7.32
CA VAL A 95 -24.03 -4.78 6.59
C VAL A 95 -25.11 -4.04 7.38
N ASP A 96 -25.89 -4.76 8.17
CA ASP A 96 -26.97 -4.23 9.00
C ASP A 96 -26.50 -3.65 10.35
N GLN A 97 -25.25 -3.90 10.76
CA GLN A 97 -24.67 -3.47 12.03
C GLN A 97 -23.62 -2.37 11.88
N LEU A 98 -22.95 -2.32 10.73
CA LEU A 98 -21.90 -1.33 10.48
C LEU A 98 -22.52 0.06 10.37
N SER A 99 -22.02 1.03 11.14
CA SER A 99 -22.49 2.40 11.07
C SER A 99 -22.12 3.05 9.73
N LEU A 100 -22.92 4.02 9.28
CA LEU A 100 -22.60 4.81 8.09
C LEU A 100 -21.26 5.56 8.26
N GLU A 101 -20.99 6.06 9.47
CA GLU A 101 -19.72 6.73 9.80
C GLU A 101 -18.52 5.81 9.60
N ASP A 102 -18.57 4.57 10.10
CA ASP A 102 -17.48 3.59 9.92
C ASP A 102 -17.33 3.16 8.46
N TRP A 103 -18.44 3.05 7.74
CA TRP A 103 -18.44 2.80 6.29
C TRP A 103 -17.72 3.94 5.54
N GLU A 104 -18.16 5.18 5.74
CA GLU A 104 -17.59 6.35 5.06
C GLU A 104 -16.13 6.57 5.43
N TYR A 105 -15.77 6.40 6.71
CA TYR A 105 -14.39 6.53 7.15
C TYR A 105 -13.49 5.45 6.53
N THR A 106 -13.97 4.20 6.43
CA THR A 106 -13.23 3.12 5.75
C THR A 106 -12.99 3.46 4.28
N PHE A 107 -14.01 3.95 3.57
CA PHE A 107 -13.86 4.37 2.17
C PHE A 107 -12.92 5.57 2.04
N ARG A 108 -13.01 6.53 2.94
CA ARG A 108 -12.14 7.72 2.95
C ARG A 108 -10.67 7.33 3.02
N VAL A 109 -10.32 6.45 3.96
CA VAL A 109 -8.94 6.01 4.17
C VAL A 109 -8.48 5.03 3.08
N ASN A 110 -9.29 4.02 2.75
CA ASN A 110 -8.84 2.92 1.91
C ASN A 110 -8.91 3.20 0.40
N LEU A 111 -9.87 4.03 -0.04
CA LEU A 111 -10.13 4.27 -1.46
C LEU A 111 -9.95 5.74 -1.84
N THR A 112 -10.63 6.67 -1.14
CA THR A 112 -10.58 8.09 -1.50
C THR A 112 -9.17 8.65 -1.36
N ALA A 113 -8.42 8.25 -0.36
CA ALA A 113 -7.02 8.64 -0.19
C ALA A 113 -6.14 8.19 -1.37
N GLN A 114 -6.32 6.97 -1.87
CA GLN A 114 -5.58 6.48 -3.03
C GLN A 114 -5.96 7.22 -4.32
N TYR A 115 -7.23 7.59 -4.48
CA TYR A 115 -7.66 8.47 -5.56
C TYR A 115 -6.99 9.84 -5.46
N LEU A 116 -7.03 10.50 -4.30
CA LEU A 116 -6.44 11.82 -4.08
C LEU A 116 -4.93 11.81 -4.33
N SER A 117 -4.22 10.84 -3.77
CA SER A 117 -2.80 10.65 -3.99
C SER A 117 -2.50 10.47 -5.49
N SER A 118 -3.23 9.59 -6.18
CA SER A 118 -3.03 9.37 -7.62
C SER A 118 -3.32 10.63 -8.43
N SER A 119 -4.37 11.38 -8.09
CA SER A 119 -4.72 12.63 -8.79
C SER A 119 -3.66 13.71 -8.68
N LEU A 120 -2.91 13.74 -7.58
CA LEU A 120 -1.78 14.66 -7.37
C LEU A 120 -0.49 14.16 -8.03
N ALA A 121 -0.26 12.83 -8.07
CA ALA A 121 0.91 12.23 -8.70
C ALA A 121 0.90 12.39 -10.23
N ILE A 122 -0.25 12.20 -10.88
CA ILE A 122 -0.40 12.19 -12.33
C ILE A 122 0.15 13.47 -13.01
N PRO A 123 -0.18 14.69 -12.57
CA PRO A 123 0.39 15.89 -13.16
C PRO A 123 1.92 15.97 -13.05
N ILE A 124 2.48 15.47 -11.95
CA ILE A 124 3.93 15.41 -11.72
C ILE A 124 4.56 14.42 -12.71
N PHE A 125 3.99 13.23 -12.82
CA PHE A 125 4.47 12.19 -13.74
C PHE A 125 4.38 12.63 -15.22
N LYS A 126 3.32 13.36 -15.60
CA LYS A 126 3.21 13.95 -16.95
C LYS A 126 4.35 14.93 -17.23
N ARG A 127 4.71 15.78 -16.27
CA ARG A 127 5.87 16.69 -16.44
C ARG A 127 7.19 15.93 -16.52
N ASN A 128 7.31 14.81 -15.83
CA ASN A 128 8.49 13.96 -15.83
C ASN A 128 8.57 13.02 -17.06
N GLY A 129 7.46 12.88 -17.83
CA GLY A 129 7.35 11.99 -18.98
C GLY A 129 7.10 10.52 -18.62
N SER A 130 7.10 10.15 -17.35
CA SER A 130 6.80 8.79 -16.87
C SER A 130 6.51 8.76 -15.37
N GLY A 131 5.85 7.69 -14.92
CA GLY A 131 5.63 7.41 -13.50
C GLY A 131 4.97 6.06 -13.25
N SER A 132 5.03 5.58 -12.02
CA SER A 132 4.38 4.33 -11.63
C SER A 132 3.67 4.45 -10.29
N ILE A 133 2.42 4.00 -10.25
CA ILE A 133 1.59 3.95 -9.03
C ILE A 133 1.36 2.48 -8.67
N VAL A 134 1.57 2.15 -7.41
CA VAL A 134 1.15 0.87 -6.84
C VAL A 134 0.13 1.13 -5.73
N ASN A 135 -1.05 0.54 -5.88
CA ASN A 135 -2.15 0.64 -4.93
C ASN A 135 -2.27 -0.64 -4.11
N THR A 136 -2.48 -0.52 -2.80
CA THR A 136 -2.71 -1.68 -1.94
C THR A 136 -4.20 -2.00 -1.88
N ALA A 137 -4.60 -3.04 -2.61
CA ALA A 137 -5.89 -3.69 -2.47
C ALA A 137 -5.86 -4.70 -1.30
N SER A 138 -6.40 -5.86 -1.47
CA SER A 138 -6.38 -7.00 -0.53
C SER A 138 -6.90 -8.23 -1.23
N ILE A 139 -6.54 -9.41 -0.74
CA ILE A 139 -7.21 -10.64 -1.13
C ILE A 139 -8.73 -10.58 -0.90
N LEU A 140 -9.17 -9.78 0.10
CA LEU A 140 -10.59 -9.55 0.39
C LEU A 140 -11.30 -8.65 -0.65
N ALA A 141 -10.59 -8.16 -1.67
CA ALA A 141 -11.21 -7.58 -2.87
C ALA A 141 -11.73 -8.65 -3.85
N HIS A 142 -11.29 -9.90 -3.71
CA HIS A 142 -11.62 -11.03 -4.59
C HIS A 142 -12.47 -12.10 -3.91
N MET A 143 -12.33 -12.23 -2.61
CA MET A 143 -13.08 -13.14 -1.75
C MET A 143 -13.53 -12.38 -0.50
N ASN A 144 -14.28 -13.01 0.39
CA ASN A 144 -14.79 -12.28 1.55
C ASN A 144 -14.58 -13.04 2.85
N GLN A 145 -14.47 -12.27 3.92
CA GLN A 145 -14.48 -12.75 5.29
C GLN A 145 -15.72 -12.17 5.98
N LYS A 146 -16.24 -12.85 7.00
CA LYS A 146 -17.35 -12.32 7.80
C LYS A 146 -17.00 -10.95 8.39
N THR A 147 -18.00 -10.09 8.49
CA THR A 147 -17.91 -8.76 9.13
C THR A 147 -16.94 -7.76 8.49
N THR A 148 -16.55 -7.94 7.23
CA THR A 148 -15.60 -7.03 6.52
C THR A 148 -16.24 -6.26 5.35
N ALA A 149 -17.55 -5.95 5.44
CA ALA A 149 -18.29 -5.39 4.32
C ALA A 149 -17.66 -4.10 3.75
N ALA A 150 -17.40 -3.09 4.57
CA ALA A 150 -16.80 -1.83 4.12
C ALA A 150 -15.37 -2.02 3.62
N TYR A 151 -14.57 -2.83 4.32
CA TYR A 151 -13.20 -3.13 3.93
C TYR A 151 -13.14 -3.78 2.55
N SER A 152 -13.87 -4.89 2.36
CA SER A 152 -13.87 -5.62 1.09
C SER A 152 -14.39 -4.77 -0.07
N ALA A 153 -15.47 -4.01 0.15
CA ALA A 153 -16.00 -3.11 -0.87
C ALA A 153 -15.01 -1.99 -1.24
N SER A 154 -14.35 -1.38 -0.23
CA SER A 154 -13.32 -0.35 -0.48
C SER A 154 -12.12 -0.91 -1.25
N LYS A 155 -11.66 -2.13 -0.91
CA LYS A 155 -10.52 -2.77 -1.57
C LYS A 155 -10.87 -3.26 -2.99
N ALA A 156 -12.11 -3.69 -3.25
CA ALA A 156 -12.60 -3.94 -4.60
C ALA A 156 -12.65 -2.65 -5.44
N GLY A 157 -13.03 -1.52 -4.83
CA GLY A 157 -12.97 -0.19 -5.46
C GLY A 157 -11.56 0.20 -5.90
N VAL A 158 -10.52 -0.17 -5.12
CA VAL A 158 -9.11 0.06 -5.49
C VAL A 158 -8.75 -0.66 -6.79
N LEU A 159 -9.24 -1.89 -7.01
CA LEU A 159 -9.00 -2.62 -8.27
C LEU A 159 -9.58 -1.88 -9.48
N ALA A 160 -10.79 -1.32 -9.33
CA ALA A 160 -11.44 -0.54 -10.39
C ALA A 160 -10.70 0.78 -10.64
N LEU A 161 -10.32 1.51 -9.58
CA LEU A 161 -9.54 2.75 -9.67
C LEU A 161 -8.20 2.50 -10.37
N THR A 162 -7.49 1.43 -10.02
CA THR A 162 -6.21 1.06 -10.64
C THR A 162 -6.34 0.87 -12.15
N ARG A 163 -7.38 0.16 -12.62
CA ARG A 163 -7.63 -0.03 -14.05
C ARG A 163 -7.97 1.28 -14.76
N ALA A 164 -8.79 2.14 -14.14
CA ALA A 164 -9.14 3.44 -14.70
C ALA A 164 -7.90 4.30 -14.93
N ILE A 165 -7.05 4.46 -13.88
CA ILE A 165 -5.80 5.23 -13.99
C ILE A 165 -4.89 4.65 -15.08
N ALA A 166 -4.73 3.34 -15.12
CA ALA A 166 -3.87 2.69 -16.11
C ALA A 166 -4.31 2.95 -17.55
N VAL A 167 -5.62 2.86 -17.81
CA VAL A 167 -6.18 3.09 -19.17
C VAL A 167 -6.11 4.55 -19.56
N ASP A 168 -6.48 5.46 -18.64
CA ASP A 168 -6.59 6.89 -18.94
C ASP A 168 -5.21 7.55 -19.16
N HIS A 169 -4.15 7.01 -18.55
CA HIS A 169 -2.83 7.64 -18.52
C HIS A 169 -1.70 6.80 -19.14
N ALA A 170 -2.02 5.71 -19.86
CA ALA A 170 -1.02 4.90 -20.53
C ALA A 170 -0.20 5.70 -21.56
N LEU A 171 -0.85 6.58 -22.32
CA LEU A 171 -0.17 7.42 -23.33
C LEU A 171 0.67 8.54 -22.71
N ASP A 172 0.48 8.83 -21.44
CA ASP A 172 1.31 9.77 -20.66
C ASP A 172 2.57 9.08 -20.10
N GLY A 173 2.82 7.79 -20.40
CA GLY A 173 3.91 7.01 -19.86
C GLY A 173 3.70 6.58 -18.39
N ILE A 174 2.46 6.62 -17.91
CA ILE A 174 2.13 6.31 -16.50
C ILE A 174 1.56 4.90 -16.40
N ARG A 175 2.12 4.10 -15.49
CA ARG A 175 1.61 2.78 -15.14
C ARG A 175 0.91 2.84 -13.78
N CYS A 176 -0.15 2.08 -13.63
CA CYS A 176 -0.84 1.90 -12.35
C CYS A 176 -1.20 0.44 -12.16
N ASN A 177 -0.73 -0.15 -11.06
CA ASN A 177 -1.02 -1.54 -10.71
C ASN A 177 -1.49 -1.62 -9.25
N SER A 178 -2.15 -2.71 -8.89
CA SER A 178 -2.46 -3.02 -7.51
C SER A 178 -1.79 -4.31 -7.05
N ILE A 179 -1.62 -4.40 -5.75
CA ILE A 179 -1.24 -5.64 -5.08
C ILE A 179 -2.36 -6.06 -4.15
N SER A 180 -2.61 -7.36 -4.06
CA SER A 180 -3.59 -7.97 -3.14
C SER A 180 -2.88 -8.93 -2.19
N PRO A 181 -2.37 -8.40 -1.04
CA PRO A 181 -1.75 -9.25 -0.04
C PRO A 181 -2.75 -10.19 0.63
N GLY A 182 -2.30 -11.40 0.96
CA GLY A 182 -2.91 -12.26 1.96
C GLY A 182 -2.56 -11.79 3.38
N THR A 183 -2.39 -12.71 4.32
CA THR A 183 -1.98 -12.36 5.68
C THR A 183 -0.46 -12.16 5.72
N ILE A 184 -0.05 -10.91 5.95
CA ILE A 184 1.36 -10.52 6.06
C ILE A 184 1.71 -10.25 7.53
N ASN A 185 2.81 -10.82 8.01
CA ASN A 185 3.28 -10.65 9.39
C ASN A 185 3.72 -9.19 9.66
N THR A 186 2.78 -8.39 10.12
CA THR A 186 2.92 -6.95 10.37
C THR A 186 2.38 -6.58 11.76
N PRO A 187 2.68 -5.38 12.27
CA PRO A 187 2.04 -4.89 13.50
C PRO A 187 0.51 -4.87 13.43
N LEU A 188 -0.08 -4.68 12.24
CA LEU A 188 -1.54 -4.74 12.06
C LEU A 188 -2.10 -6.14 12.40
N VAL A 189 -1.41 -7.20 12.00
CA VAL A 189 -1.81 -8.59 12.30
C VAL A 189 -1.83 -8.85 13.81
N ARG A 190 -0.86 -8.26 14.55
CA ARG A 190 -0.85 -8.31 16.01
C ARG A 190 -2.07 -7.60 16.60
N ILE A 191 -2.35 -6.38 16.16
CA ILE A 191 -3.53 -5.61 16.62
C ILE A 191 -4.82 -6.39 16.37
N VAL A 192 -4.97 -7.00 15.19
CA VAL A 192 -6.14 -7.82 14.89
C VAL A 192 -6.23 -9.03 15.81
N ALA A 193 -5.13 -9.73 16.06
CA ALA A 193 -5.14 -10.89 16.94
C ALA A 193 -5.44 -10.51 18.41
N GLU A 194 -4.69 -9.57 18.97
CA GLU A 194 -4.69 -9.26 20.40
C GLU A 194 -5.82 -8.32 20.78
N ASP A 195 -5.98 -7.19 20.08
CA ASP A 195 -6.91 -6.12 20.47
C ASP A 195 -8.34 -6.36 19.95
N ILE A 196 -8.48 -6.96 18.77
CA ILE A 196 -9.79 -7.15 18.14
C ILE A 196 -10.39 -8.53 18.46
N LEU A 197 -9.57 -9.59 18.34
CA LEU A 197 -10.04 -10.96 18.55
C LEU A 197 -9.78 -11.49 19.97
N GLY A 198 -9.01 -10.78 20.81
CA GLY A 198 -8.65 -11.19 22.16
C GLY A 198 -7.86 -12.51 22.21
N ARG A 199 -7.05 -12.79 21.18
CA ARG A 199 -6.28 -14.03 21.00
C ARG A 199 -4.79 -13.75 21.07
N LYS A 200 -4.01 -14.73 21.52
CA LYS A 200 -2.54 -14.62 21.42
C LYS A 200 -2.11 -14.64 19.97
N LEU A 201 -1.16 -13.75 19.63
CA LEU A 201 -0.64 -13.63 18.26
C LEU A 201 -0.13 -14.96 17.71
N GLU A 202 0.58 -15.74 18.52
CA GLU A 202 1.19 -17.01 18.09
C GLU A 202 0.12 -18.03 17.67
N GLU A 203 -0.99 -18.13 18.42
CA GLU A 203 -2.11 -19.03 18.11
C GLU A 203 -2.85 -18.57 16.85
N ALA A 204 -3.14 -17.27 16.75
CA ALA A 204 -3.81 -16.71 15.58
C ALA A 204 -2.92 -16.83 14.32
N ALA A 205 -1.63 -16.59 14.45
CA ALA A 205 -0.68 -16.69 13.33
C ALA A 205 -0.58 -18.12 12.78
N LEU A 206 -0.61 -19.15 13.64
CA LEU A 206 -0.60 -20.57 13.21
C LEU A 206 -1.89 -20.89 12.43
N GLU A 207 -3.05 -20.45 12.91
CA GLU A 207 -4.32 -20.66 12.21
C GLU A 207 -4.36 -19.93 10.89
N TRP A 208 -3.92 -18.66 10.86
CA TRP A 208 -3.89 -17.87 9.62
C TRP A 208 -2.85 -18.42 8.62
N ALA A 209 -1.72 -18.92 9.10
CA ALA A 209 -0.74 -19.61 8.25
C ALA A 209 -1.37 -20.80 7.54
N ALA A 210 -2.21 -21.56 8.26
CA ALA A 210 -2.89 -22.72 7.69
C ALA A 210 -3.88 -22.36 6.59
N PHE A 211 -4.38 -21.13 6.46
CA PHE A 211 -5.22 -20.71 5.33
C PHE A 211 -4.43 -20.55 4.02
N HIS A 212 -3.11 -20.43 4.07
CA HIS A 212 -2.27 -20.27 2.90
C HIS A 212 -1.67 -21.62 2.49
N PRO A 213 -1.79 -22.05 1.22
CA PRO A 213 -1.12 -23.27 0.73
C PRO A 213 0.38 -23.34 1.05
N LEU A 214 1.08 -22.20 1.10
CA LEU A 214 2.48 -22.15 1.53
C LEU A 214 2.67 -22.36 3.05
N ASN A 215 1.59 -22.52 3.81
CA ASN A 215 1.54 -22.82 5.24
C ASN A 215 2.38 -21.87 6.12
N ARG A 216 2.39 -20.58 5.77
CA ARG A 216 3.03 -19.51 6.53
C ARG A 216 2.40 -18.17 6.21
N LEU A 217 2.62 -17.20 7.07
CA LEU A 217 2.34 -15.80 6.76
C LEU A 217 3.38 -15.28 5.76
N GLY A 218 2.96 -14.33 4.92
CA GLY A 218 3.89 -13.55 4.11
C GLY A 218 4.71 -12.59 4.97
N THR A 219 5.84 -12.14 4.46
CA THR A 219 6.68 -11.13 5.11
C THR A 219 6.52 -9.76 4.44
N PRO A 220 6.67 -8.64 5.19
CA PRO A 220 6.70 -7.31 4.59
C PRO A 220 7.73 -7.17 3.47
N ARG A 221 8.88 -7.85 3.59
CA ARG A 221 9.95 -7.80 2.58
C ARG A 221 9.57 -8.46 1.26
N GLU A 222 8.78 -9.53 1.28
CA GLU A 222 8.25 -10.15 0.06
C GLU A 222 7.31 -9.19 -0.68
N VAL A 223 6.50 -8.45 0.06
CA VAL A 223 5.62 -7.41 -0.52
C VAL A 223 6.45 -6.24 -1.06
N ALA A 224 7.46 -5.79 -0.30
CA ALA A 224 8.35 -4.70 -0.72
C ALA A 224 9.07 -5.02 -2.04
N ALA A 225 9.55 -6.26 -2.22
CA ALA A 225 10.18 -6.71 -3.45
C ALA A 225 9.23 -6.66 -4.66
N LEU A 226 7.96 -7.05 -4.48
CA LEU A 226 6.94 -6.94 -5.52
C LEU A 226 6.63 -5.47 -5.86
N VAL A 227 6.48 -4.59 -4.86
CA VAL A 227 6.26 -3.16 -5.08
C VAL A 227 7.43 -2.55 -5.83
N TYR A 228 8.67 -2.89 -5.45
CA TYR A 228 9.87 -2.44 -6.15
C TYR A 228 9.86 -2.85 -7.61
N PHE A 229 9.57 -4.10 -7.91
CA PHE A 229 9.45 -4.59 -9.28
C PHE A 229 8.39 -3.82 -10.08
N LEU A 230 7.19 -3.58 -9.49
CA LEU A 230 6.11 -2.88 -10.16
C LEU A 230 6.37 -1.37 -10.38
N ILE A 231 7.15 -0.75 -9.52
CA ILE A 231 7.54 0.66 -9.66
C ILE A 231 8.65 0.79 -10.71
N ASN A 232 9.54 -0.17 -10.80
CA ASN A 232 10.73 -0.13 -11.65
C ASN A 232 10.40 -0.33 -13.15
N ASP A 233 11.36 0.04 -14.00
CA ASP A 233 11.26 -0.05 -15.46
C ASP A 233 11.19 -1.51 -15.96
N GLU A 234 11.66 -2.48 -15.18
CA GLU A 234 11.57 -3.92 -15.48
C GLU A 234 10.14 -4.41 -15.68
N SER A 235 9.15 -3.74 -15.07
CA SER A 235 7.72 -4.00 -15.25
C SER A 235 7.06 -3.10 -16.30
N GLY A 236 7.82 -2.57 -17.26
CA GLY A 236 7.38 -1.56 -18.23
C GLY A 236 6.16 -1.94 -19.08
N PHE A 237 5.86 -3.22 -19.24
CA PHE A 237 4.66 -3.70 -19.97
C PHE A 237 3.54 -4.20 -19.04
N ILE A 238 3.63 -3.90 -17.74
CA ILE A 238 2.63 -4.29 -16.73
C ILE A 238 1.91 -3.03 -16.25
N THR A 239 0.62 -2.90 -16.60
CA THR A 239 -0.27 -1.82 -16.13
C THR A 239 -1.71 -2.30 -16.06
N GLY A 240 -2.52 -1.75 -15.15
CA GLY A 240 -3.93 -2.09 -14.98
C GLY A 240 -4.20 -3.44 -14.33
N THR A 241 -3.16 -4.14 -13.84
CA THR A 241 -3.31 -5.46 -13.23
C THR A 241 -3.33 -5.40 -11.71
N ASP A 242 -3.88 -6.45 -11.11
CA ASP A 242 -3.77 -6.76 -9.70
C ASP A 242 -2.93 -8.02 -9.50
N ILE A 243 -1.88 -7.92 -8.69
CA ILE A 243 -1.02 -9.06 -8.39
C ILE A 243 -1.29 -9.53 -6.97
N LYS A 244 -1.81 -10.75 -6.86
CA LYS A 244 -2.02 -11.40 -5.57
C LYS A 244 -0.70 -11.88 -5.01
N ILE A 245 -0.44 -11.53 -3.75
CA ILE A 245 0.71 -12.00 -2.98
C ILE A 245 0.19 -12.61 -1.68
N ASP A 246 -0.37 -13.80 -1.80
CA ASP A 246 -1.26 -14.41 -0.80
C ASP A 246 -0.90 -15.86 -0.46
N GLY A 247 0.29 -16.33 -0.86
CA GLY A 247 0.74 -17.69 -0.58
C GLY A 247 -0.18 -18.79 -1.14
N GLY A 248 -0.97 -18.45 -2.18
CA GLY A 248 -1.89 -19.36 -2.84
C GLY A 248 -3.30 -19.39 -2.24
N LEU A 249 -3.59 -18.57 -1.21
CA LEU A 249 -4.89 -18.57 -0.51
C LEU A 249 -6.07 -18.47 -1.48
N SER A 250 -6.02 -17.59 -2.47
CA SER A 250 -7.13 -17.39 -3.41
C SER A 250 -7.13 -18.34 -4.60
N ALA A 251 -6.15 -19.20 -4.73
CA ALA A 251 -6.09 -20.21 -5.79
C ALA A 251 -6.71 -21.54 -5.36
N GLU A 252 -6.90 -21.75 -4.05
CA GLU A 252 -7.45 -22.98 -3.50
C GLU A 252 -8.99 -22.89 -3.41
N VAL A 253 -9.68 -23.90 -3.96
CA VAL A 253 -11.17 -23.94 -3.98
C VAL A 253 -11.72 -24.74 -2.80
N PHE A 254 -11.03 -25.80 -2.39
CA PHE A 254 -11.43 -26.67 -1.28
C PHE A 254 -10.20 -27.10 -0.47
N ARG A 255 -10.36 -27.14 0.83
CA ARG A 255 -9.48 -27.81 1.80
C ARG A 255 -10.20 -28.92 2.50
#